data_2df4023c7bfa02067fb46205b26887bc
#
_entry.id   2df4023c7bfa02067fb46205b26887bc
#
_cell.length_a   1.000
_cell.length_b   1.000
_cell.length_c   1.000
_cell.angle_alpha   90.00
_cell.angle_beta   90.00
_cell.angle_gamma   90.00
#
_symmetry.space_group_name_H-M   'P 1'
#
loop_
_entity.id
_entity.type
_entity.pdbx_description
1 polymer ?
#
loop_
_entity_poly.entity_id
_entity_poly.type
_entity_poly.pdbx_seq_one_letter_code
_entity_poly.pdbx_strand_id
1 'polypeptide(L)'
;MMEYILIFISAIFVNNIVLSQFLGICPFLGVSKKIDTSLGMSAAVAFVLTLATIVTWLVQKYVLDVFGLQYLQTIAFILVIASLVQMVEIVLKKVSPALYQALGIFLPLITTNCAVLGVAILVIQKDFNLLQSVVYAFSTAIGFGLALTVFAGIREQLELVKIPKGMQGMAIVMLSAGLLSLAFMGFSGVDGGLKVLFGLD
;
A
#
# COMPACT_ATOMS: atom_id res chain seq x y z
N MET A 1 -22.71 -6.19 6.21
CA MET A 1 -22.22 -4.83 6.58
C MET A 1 -21.12 -4.91 7.64
N MET A 2 -21.31 -5.69 8.68
CA MET A 2 -20.31 -5.87 9.77
C MET A 2 -18.95 -6.38 9.24
N GLU A 3 -18.96 -7.33 8.33
CA GLU A 3 -17.75 -7.88 7.71
C GLU A 3 -16.88 -6.81 7.01
N TYR A 4 -17.50 -5.89 6.29
CA TYR A 4 -16.77 -4.80 5.60
C TYR A 4 -16.11 -3.83 6.56
N ILE A 5 -16.77 -3.54 7.69
CA ILE A 5 -16.21 -2.68 8.75
C ILE A 5 -15.01 -3.37 9.41
N LEU A 6 -15.09 -4.67 9.64
CA LEU A 6 -14.00 -5.49 10.17
C LEU A 6 -12.80 -5.50 9.21
N ILE A 7 -13.04 -5.73 7.92
CA ILE A 7 -12.02 -5.69 6.87
C ILE A 7 -11.36 -4.30 6.84
N PHE A 8 -12.16 -3.24 6.94
CA PHE A 8 -11.68 -1.86 6.91
C PHE A 8 -10.76 -1.55 8.10
N ILE A 9 -11.19 -1.84 9.31
CA ILE A 9 -10.40 -1.58 10.53
C ILE A 9 -9.15 -2.46 10.57
N SER A 10 -9.29 -3.75 10.24
CA SER A 10 -8.19 -4.69 10.22
C SER A 10 -7.11 -4.29 9.20
N ALA A 11 -7.50 -3.86 8.00
CA ALA A 11 -6.55 -3.47 6.96
C ALA A 11 -5.80 -2.17 7.27
N ILE A 12 -6.41 -1.23 8.00
CA ILE A 12 -5.78 0.04 8.34
C ILE A 12 -4.81 -0.09 9.51
N PHE A 13 -5.26 -0.70 10.61
CA PHE A 13 -4.53 -0.68 11.88
C PHE A 13 -3.78 -1.98 12.17
N VAL A 14 -4.42 -3.14 12.01
CA VAL A 14 -3.86 -4.43 12.42
C VAL A 14 -2.92 -4.99 11.37
N ASN A 15 -3.42 -5.12 10.15
CA ASN A 15 -2.69 -5.65 9.00
C ASN A 15 -2.24 -4.54 8.04
N ASN A 16 -1.64 -3.48 8.60
CA ASN A 16 -1.10 -2.41 7.78
C ASN A 16 -0.04 -2.97 6.85
N ILE A 17 -0.22 -2.79 5.54
CA ILE A 17 0.61 -3.41 4.51
C ILE A 17 2.09 -2.99 4.62
N VAL A 18 2.37 -1.79 5.08
CA VAL A 18 3.74 -1.26 5.22
C VAL A 18 4.37 -1.72 6.53
N LEU A 19 3.68 -1.51 7.64
CA LEU A 19 4.25 -1.64 8.98
C LEU A 19 4.17 -3.08 9.53
N SER A 20 3.17 -3.86 9.12
CA SER A 20 3.00 -5.25 9.53
C SER A 20 3.58 -6.23 8.52
N GLN A 21 3.38 -6.00 7.22
CA GLN A 21 3.83 -6.93 6.16
C GLN A 21 5.10 -6.49 5.45
N PHE A 22 5.62 -5.31 5.77
CA PHE A 22 6.83 -4.73 5.17
C PHE A 22 6.78 -4.60 3.65
N LEU A 23 5.59 -4.44 3.08
CA LEU A 23 5.37 -4.23 1.65
C LEU A 23 5.23 -2.73 1.34
N GLY A 24 5.83 -2.27 0.25
CA GLY A 24 5.81 -0.86 -0.12
C GLY A 24 6.84 0.01 0.59
N ILE A 25 7.95 -0.58 1.03
CA ILE A 25 9.04 0.13 1.73
C ILE A 25 9.73 1.14 0.80
N CYS A 26 9.84 0.84 -0.51
CA CYS A 26 10.52 1.72 -1.47
C CYS A 26 9.89 3.13 -1.52
N PRO A 27 8.58 3.31 -1.74
CA PRO A 27 7.96 4.62 -1.65
C PRO A 27 7.93 5.16 -0.20
N PHE A 28 7.79 4.29 0.79
CA PHE A 28 7.78 4.66 2.20
C PHE A 28 9.08 5.36 2.64
N LEU A 29 10.24 4.86 2.25
CA LEU A 29 11.53 5.47 2.56
C LEU A 29 11.89 6.61 1.58
N GLY A 30 11.50 6.49 0.31
CA GLY A 30 11.90 7.41 -0.75
C GLY A 30 11.14 8.73 -0.74
N VAL A 31 9.84 8.70 -0.48
CA VAL A 31 8.93 9.84 -0.65
C VAL A 31 8.57 10.55 0.65
N SER A 32 8.84 9.95 1.81
CA SER A 32 8.45 10.46 3.13
C SER A 32 9.29 11.63 3.66
N LYS A 33 9.91 12.45 2.79
CA LYS A 33 10.70 13.62 3.22
C LYS A 33 9.84 14.83 3.58
N LYS A 34 8.68 14.98 2.94
CA LYS A 34 7.74 16.09 3.15
C LYS A 34 6.31 15.56 3.19
N ILE A 35 5.49 16.14 4.06
CA ILE A 35 4.08 15.74 4.23
C ILE A 35 3.29 15.94 2.93
N ASP A 36 3.48 17.06 2.22
CA ASP A 36 2.76 17.36 0.97
C ASP A 36 3.02 16.30 -0.12
N THR A 37 4.27 15.89 -0.29
CA THR A 37 4.64 14.83 -1.26
C THR A 37 4.11 13.46 -0.84
N SER A 38 4.07 13.20 0.45
CA SER A 38 3.52 11.96 1.01
C SER A 38 2.02 11.84 0.80
N LEU A 39 1.26 12.94 0.96
CA LEU A 39 -0.18 12.98 0.67
C LEU A 39 -0.48 12.77 -0.81
N GLY A 40 0.25 13.45 -1.70
CA GLY A 40 0.11 13.26 -3.14
C GLY A 40 0.41 11.83 -3.58
N MET A 41 1.48 11.24 -3.03
CA MET A 41 1.83 9.84 -3.29
C MET A 41 0.78 8.86 -2.76
N SER A 42 0.23 9.12 -1.56
CA SER A 42 -0.82 8.30 -0.96
C SER A 42 -2.08 8.26 -1.83
N ALA A 43 -2.50 9.42 -2.35
CA ALA A 43 -3.65 9.50 -3.25
C ALA A 43 -3.41 8.76 -4.57
N ALA A 44 -2.21 8.90 -5.16
CA ALA A 44 -1.84 8.21 -6.39
C ALA A 44 -1.79 6.69 -6.18
N VAL A 45 -1.19 6.23 -5.08
CA VAL A 45 -1.15 4.80 -4.73
C VAL A 45 -2.56 4.26 -4.48
N ALA A 46 -3.44 5.01 -3.80
CA ALA A 46 -4.82 4.59 -3.56
C ALA A 46 -5.59 4.36 -4.88
N PHE A 47 -5.44 5.27 -5.82
CA PHE A 47 -6.05 5.15 -7.13
C PHE A 47 -5.53 3.92 -7.90
N VAL A 48 -4.20 3.81 -8.02
CA VAL A 48 -3.56 2.71 -8.74
C VAL A 48 -3.86 1.36 -8.09
N LEU A 49 -3.80 1.28 -6.76
CA LEU A 49 -4.01 0.04 -6.01
C LEU A 49 -5.45 -0.48 -6.19
N THR A 50 -6.44 0.41 -6.12
CA THR A 50 -7.85 0.04 -6.33
C THR A 50 -8.08 -0.45 -7.76
N LEU A 51 -7.55 0.28 -8.74
CA LEU A 51 -7.69 -0.05 -10.16
C LEU A 51 -6.96 -1.35 -10.51
N ALA A 52 -5.74 -1.52 -10.03
CA ALA A 52 -4.96 -2.74 -10.21
C ALA A 52 -5.65 -3.97 -9.61
N THR A 53 -6.24 -3.85 -8.42
CA THR A 53 -6.94 -4.96 -7.77
C THR A 53 -8.17 -5.39 -8.58
N ILE A 54 -8.93 -4.46 -9.13
CA ILE A 54 -10.08 -4.80 -10.01
C ILE A 54 -9.61 -5.57 -11.24
N VAL A 55 -8.60 -5.05 -11.94
CA VAL A 55 -8.11 -5.65 -13.18
C VAL A 55 -7.45 -7.01 -12.92
N THR A 56 -6.63 -7.13 -11.89
CA THR A 56 -5.97 -8.41 -11.54
C THR A 56 -6.98 -9.46 -11.09
N TRP A 57 -8.02 -9.08 -10.35
CA TRP A 57 -9.10 -10.00 -10.00
C TRP A 57 -9.85 -10.52 -11.23
N LEU A 58 -10.16 -9.64 -12.20
CA LEU A 58 -10.78 -10.05 -13.46
C LEU A 58 -9.86 -10.99 -14.26
N VAL A 59 -8.59 -10.66 -14.38
CA VAL A 59 -7.59 -11.48 -15.08
C VAL A 59 -7.46 -12.85 -14.40
N GLN A 60 -7.42 -12.89 -13.07
CA GLN A 60 -7.38 -14.16 -12.34
C GLN A 60 -8.58 -15.03 -12.71
N LYS A 61 -9.79 -14.49 -12.57
CA LYS A 61 -11.02 -15.27 -12.70
C LYS A 61 -11.35 -15.68 -14.14
N TYR A 62 -11.06 -14.83 -15.13
CA TYR A 62 -11.41 -15.09 -16.52
C TYR A 62 -10.29 -15.71 -17.36
N VAL A 63 -9.03 -15.53 -16.93
CA VAL A 63 -7.88 -16.03 -17.71
C VAL A 63 -7.18 -17.15 -16.95
N LEU A 64 -6.66 -16.91 -15.75
CA LEU A 64 -5.84 -17.89 -15.06
C LEU A 64 -6.63 -19.13 -14.58
N ASP A 65 -7.82 -18.92 -14.04
CA ASP A 65 -8.66 -20.03 -13.56
C ASP A 65 -9.20 -20.89 -14.70
N VAL A 66 -9.52 -20.26 -15.86
CA VAL A 66 -10.00 -20.99 -17.05
C VAL A 66 -8.91 -21.83 -17.70
N PHE A 67 -7.67 -21.31 -17.74
CA PHE A 67 -6.53 -22.02 -18.35
C PHE A 67 -5.74 -22.92 -17.36
N GLY A 68 -6.07 -22.88 -16.07
CA GLY A 68 -5.37 -23.65 -15.03
C GLY A 68 -3.91 -23.25 -14.82
N LEU A 69 -3.55 -21.99 -15.16
CA LEU A 69 -2.18 -21.47 -15.13
C LEU A 69 -1.86 -20.75 -13.81
N GLN A 70 -2.29 -21.31 -12.67
CA GLN A 70 -2.12 -20.66 -11.35
C GLN A 70 -0.65 -20.42 -10.97
N TYR A 71 0.29 -21.26 -11.46
CA TYR A 71 1.72 -21.06 -11.19
C TYR A 71 2.33 -19.82 -11.89
N LEU A 72 1.68 -19.30 -12.94
CA LEU A 72 2.07 -18.06 -13.62
C LEU A 72 1.39 -16.79 -13.07
N GLN A 73 0.61 -16.91 -12.01
CA GLN A 73 -0.16 -15.83 -11.39
C GLN A 73 0.69 -14.58 -11.12
N THR A 74 1.83 -14.74 -10.47
CA THR A 74 2.69 -13.61 -10.09
C THR A 74 3.23 -12.86 -11.32
N ILE A 75 3.68 -13.60 -12.35
CA ILE A 75 4.22 -13.01 -13.59
C ILE A 75 3.12 -12.27 -14.34
N ALA A 76 1.93 -12.88 -14.45
CA ALA A 76 0.78 -12.26 -15.10
C ALA A 76 0.37 -10.96 -14.38
N PHE A 77 0.33 -10.96 -13.06
CA PHE A 77 -0.02 -9.78 -12.27
C PHE A 77 0.99 -8.64 -12.43
N ILE A 78 2.29 -8.96 -12.38
CA ILE A 78 3.33 -7.95 -12.60
C ILE A 78 3.19 -7.30 -13.97
N LEU A 79 2.95 -8.09 -15.01
CA LEU A 79 2.80 -7.59 -16.39
C LEU A 79 1.55 -6.71 -16.53
N VAL A 80 0.42 -7.15 -15.98
CA VAL A 80 -0.85 -6.41 -16.00
C VAL A 80 -0.71 -5.09 -15.23
N ILE A 81 -0.15 -5.11 -14.02
CA ILE A 81 0.04 -3.92 -13.19
C ILE A 81 0.98 -2.94 -13.89
N ALA A 82 2.09 -3.41 -14.46
CA ALA A 82 3.04 -2.56 -15.16
C ALA A 82 2.39 -1.86 -16.37
N SER A 83 1.65 -2.59 -17.20
CA SER A 83 0.98 -2.02 -18.37
C SER A 83 -0.11 -1.01 -17.98
N LEU A 84 -0.86 -1.30 -16.91
CA LEU A 84 -1.91 -0.43 -16.39
C LEU A 84 -1.33 0.88 -15.84
N VAL A 85 -0.25 0.81 -15.06
CA VAL A 85 0.40 2.00 -14.50
C VAL A 85 1.03 2.85 -15.59
N GLN A 86 1.63 2.26 -16.61
CA GLN A 86 2.13 3.01 -17.77
C GLN A 86 1.01 3.73 -18.53
N MET A 87 -0.17 3.10 -18.67
CA MET A 87 -1.34 3.76 -19.25
C MET A 87 -1.78 4.95 -18.40
N VAL A 88 -1.86 4.79 -17.08
CA VAL A 88 -2.20 5.87 -16.13
C VAL A 88 -1.16 7.01 -16.21
N GLU A 89 0.12 6.70 -16.35
CA GLU A 89 1.20 7.68 -16.53
C GLU A 89 0.98 8.55 -17.76
N ILE A 90 0.68 7.94 -18.91
CA ILE A 90 0.42 8.66 -20.16
C ILE A 90 -0.81 9.57 -20.02
N VAL A 91 -1.86 9.11 -19.35
CA VAL A 91 -3.06 9.89 -19.09
C VAL A 91 -2.76 11.08 -18.18
N LEU A 92 -2.05 10.85 -17.07
CA LEU A 92 -1.65 11.92 -16.13
C LEU A 92 -0.79 12.98 -16.79
N LYS A 93 0.12 12.59 -17.65
CA LYS A 93 0.97 13.51 -18.41
C LYS A 93 0.16 14.46 -19.32
N LYS A 94 -0.97 13.98 -19.86
CA LYS A 94 -1.85 14.78 -20.72
C LYS A 94 -2.85 15.64 -19.94
N VAL A 95 -3.40 15.10 -18.86
CA VAL A 95 -4.52 15.73 -18.11
C VAL A 95 -4.00 16.74 -17.09
N SER A 96 -2.92 16.44 -16.40
CA SER A 96 -2.39 17.28 -15.32
C SER A 96 -0.86 17.32 -15.32
N PRO A 97 -0.24 18.16 -16.16
CA PRO A 97 1.22 18.27 -16.24
C PRO A 97 1.87 18.77 -14.95
N ALA A 98 1.14 19.57 -14.14
CA ALA A 98 1.63 20.04 -12.85
C ALA A 98 1.76 18.88 -11.84
N LEU A 99 0.76 18.00 -11.78
CA LEU A 99 0.78 16.79 -10.95
C LEU A 99 1.84 15.79 -11.44
N TYR A 100 2.00 15.69 -12.76
CA TYR A 100 3.04 14.86 -13.36
C TYR A 100 4.46 15.36 -13.01
N GLN A 101 4.71 16.67 -12.98
CA GLN A 101 6.00 17.21 -12.55
C GLN A 101 6.29 16.97 -11.07
N ALA A 102 5.26 17.04 -10.22
CA ALA A 102 5.38 16.75 -8.79
C ALA A 102 5.61 15.26 -8.50
N LEU A 103 4.94 14.37 -9.24
CA LEU A 103 4.99 12.92 -9.08
C LEU A 103 5.95 12.21 -10.06
N GLY A 104 6.43 12.88 -11.09
CA GLY A 104 7.14 12.28 -12.22
C GLY A 104 8.39 11.45 -11.85
N ILE A 105 9.14 11.88 -10.83
CA ILE A 105 10.29 11.13 -10.30
C ILE A 105 9.83 9.89 -9.52
N PHE A 106 8.61 9.90 -8.98
CA PHE A 106 8.07 8.83 -8.12
C PHE A 106 7.17 7.83 -8.87
N LEU A 107 6.81 8.09 -10.11
CA LEU A 107 6.02 7.19 -10.96
C LEU A 107 6.62 5.78 -11.10
N PRO A 108 7.94 5.62 -11.34
CA PRO A 108 8.56 4.29 -11.33
C PRO A 108 8.40 3.56 -9.99
N LEU A 109 8.38 4.30 -8.87
CA LEU A 109 8.15 3.72 -7.54
C LEU A 109 6.72 3.24 -7.33
N ILE A 110 5.74 3.78 -8.07
CA ILE A 110 4.35 3.30 -8.06
C ILE A 110 4.25 2.03 -8.91
N THR A 111 4.89 2.00 -10.07
CA THR A 111 4.86 0.87 -11.01
C THR A 111 5.46 -0.40 -10.40
N THR A 112 6.59 -0.26 -9.70
CA THR A 112 7.30 -1.36 -9.03
C THR A 112 6.91 -1.51 -7.56
N ASN A 113 5.78 -0.97 -7.14
CA ASN A 113 5.35 -1.00 -5.75
C ASN A 113 4.92 -2.40 -5.34
N CYS A 114 5.70 -3.02 -4.46
CA CYS A 114 5.42 -4.35 -3.93
C CYS A 114 4.11 -4.40 -3.10
N ALA A 115 3.60 -3.29 -2.58
CA ALA A 115 2.31 -3.26 -1.91
C ALA A 115 1.15 -3.51 -2.89
N VAL A 116 1.22 -2.97 -4.11
CA VAL A 116 0.19 -3.20 -5.14
C VAL A 116 0.11 -4.68 -5.52
N LEU A 117 1.26 -5.28 -5.78
CA LEU A 117 1.35 -6.71 -6.07
C LEU A 117 0.92 -7.57 -4.87
N GLY A 118 1.37 -7.19 -3.66
CA GLY A 118 1.01 -7.90 -2.43
C GLY A 118 -0.49 -7.92 -2.17
N VAL A 119 -1.18 -6.79 -2.32
CA VAL A 119 -2.65 -6.71 -2.18
C VAL A 119 -3.35 -7.57 -3.23
N ALA A 120 -2.91 -7.53 -4.49
CA ALA A 120 -3.48 -8.34 -5.55
C ALA A 120 -3.40 -9.85 -5.23
N ILE A 121 -2.25 -10.32 -4.70
CA ILE A 121 -2.06 -11.70 -4.30
C ILE A 121 -2.90 -12.05 -3.06
N LEU A 122 -2.92 -11.18 -2.04
CA LEU A 122 -3.68 -11.40 -0.80
C LEU A 122 -5.19 -11.50 -1.03
N VAL A 123 -5.72 -10.71 -1.95
CA VAL A 123 -7.13 -10.74 -2.34
C VAL A 123 -7.52 -12.11 -2.91
N ILE A 124 -6.65 -12.70 -3.74
CA ILE A 124 -6.90 -14.03 -4.31
C ILE A 124 -6.72 -15.12 -3.25
N GLN A 125 -5.69 -15.02 -2.40
CA GLN A 125 -5.45 -16.01 -1.32
C GLN A 125 -6.58 -16.07 -0.29
N LYS A 126 -7.29 -14.94 -0.08
CA LYS A 126 -8.43 -14.85 0.83
C LYS A 126 -9.78 -15.14 0.16
N ASP A 127 -9.78 -15.52 -1.13
CA ASP A 127 -10.98 -15.80 -1.94
C ASP A 127 -12.05 -14.71 -1.86
N PHE A 128 -11.63 -13.44 -1.84
CA PHE A 128 -12.54 -12.31 -1.74
C PHE A 128 -13.36 -12.13 -3.01
N ASN A 129 -14.64 -11.83 -2.84
CA ASN A 129 -15.49 -11.36 -3.92
C ASN A 129 -15.00 -10.00 -4.45
N LEU A 130 -15.38 -9.64 -5.67
CA LEU A 130 -14.95 -8.39 -6.30
C LEU A 130 -15.22 -7.17 -5.42
N LEU A 131 -16.38 -7.08 -4.77
CA LEU A 131 -16.72 -5.98 -3.87
C LEU A 131 -15.83 -5.95 -2.62
N GLN A 132 -15.61 -7.10 -1.99
CA GLN A 132 -14.69 -7.24 -0.84
C GLN A 132 -13.25 -6.88 -1.23
N SER A 133 -12.83 -7.26 -2.43
CA SER A 133 -11.51 -6.95 -2.99
C SER A 133 -11.30 -5.44 -3.13
N VAL A 134 -12.29 -4.72 -3.64
CA VAL A 134 -12.23 -3.26 -3.79
C VAL A 134 -12.20 -2.57 -2.42
N VAL A 135 -13.06 -3.00 -1.49
CA VAL A 135 -13.07 -2.46 -0.13
C VAL A 135 -11.75 -2.72 0.58
N TYR A 136 -11.20 -3.92 0.46
CA TYR A 136 -9.90 -4.29 1.04
C TYR A 136 -8.76 -3.46 0.44
N ALA A 137 -8.72 -3.30 -0.89
CA ALA A 137 -7.71 -2.50 -1.58
C ALA A 137 -7.77 -1.03 -1.16
N PHE A 138 -8.97 -0.45 -1.10
CA PHE A 138 -9.16 0.93 -0.67
C PHE A 138 -8.77 1.14 0.80
N SER A 139 -9.16 0.22 1.67
CA SER A 139 -8.80 0.24 3.09
C SER A 139 -7.28 0.15 3.30
N THR A 140 -6.64 -0.75 2.56
CA THR A 140 -5.18 -0.91 2.58
C THR A 140 -4.47 0.34 2.08
N ALA A 141 -5.02 0.99 1.06
CA ALA A 141 -4.47 2.25 0.55
C ALA A 141 -4.56 3.40 1.57
N ILE A 142 -5.65 3.48 2.33
CA ILE A 142 -5.79 4.43 3.45
C ILE A 142 -4.75 4.11 4.53
N GLY A 143 -4.59 2.83 4.89
CA GLY A 143 -3.57 2.39 5.85
C GLY A 143 -2.15 2.70 5.40
N PHE A 144 -1.86 2.53 4.11
CA PHE A 144 -0.60 2.94 3.48
C PHE A 144 -0.36 4.45 3.60
N GLY A 145 -1.37 5.25 3.26
CA GLY A 145 -1.32 6.71 3.35
C GLY A 145 -1.12 7.20 4.78
N LEU A 146 -1.80 6.58 5.75
CA LEU A 146 -1.65 6.90 7.15
C LEU A 146 -0.22 6.60 7.63
N ALA A 147 0.31 5.42 7.32
CA ALA A 147 1.68 5.06 7.68
C ALA A 147 2.70 6.03 7.07
N LEU A 148 2.51 6.39 5.79
CA LEU A 148 3.40 7.30 5.07
C LEU A 148 3.38 8.72 5.65
N THR A 149 2.20 9.25 5.99
CA THR A 149 2.07 10.60 6.58
C THR A 149 2.60 10.68 8.01
N VAL A 150 2.32 9.69 8.84
CA VAL A 150 2.88 9.61 10.19
C VAL A 150 4.41 9.56 10.14
N PHE A 151 4.95 8.73 9.26
CA PHE A 151 6.40 8.61 9.10
C PHE A 151 7.05 9.88 8.53
N ALA A 152 6.39 10.57 7.60
CA ALA A 152 6.86 11.85 7.08
C ALA A 152 6.92 12.91 8.20
N GLY A 153 5.90 12.95 9.07
CA GLY A 153 5.89 13.85 10.24
C GLY A 153 7.04 13.54 11.21
N ILE A 154 7.34 12.27 11.48
CA ILE A 154 8.48 11.88 12.32
C ILE A 154 9.80 12.33 11.68
N ARG A 155 9.97 12.15 10.37
CA ARG A 155 11.19 12.57 9.67
C ARG A 155 11.38 14.08 9.66
N GLU A 156 10.32 14.84 9.46
CA GLU A 156 10.37 16.31 9.51
C GLU A 156 10.78 16.81 10.90
N GLN A 157 10.30 16.17 11.97
CA GLN A 157 10.73 16.45 13.33
C GLN A 157 12.20 16.06 13.57
N LEU A 158 12.64 14.93 13.03
CA LEU A 158 14.02 14.46 13.18
C LEU A 158 15.03 15.38 12.46
N GLU A 159 14.66 16.06 11.39
CA GLU A 159 15.52 17.04 10.71
C GLU A 159 15.81 18.28 11.59
N LEU A 160 14.91 18.61 12.54
CA LEU A 160 15.07 19.73 13.47
C LEU A 160 15.98 19.39 14.67
N VAL A 161 16.24 18.11 14.93
CA VAL A 161 17.03 17.64 16.07
C VAL A 161 18.48 17.42 15.66
N LYS A 162 19.42 17.82 16.51
CA LYS A 162 20.85 17.56 16.31
C LYS A 162 21.16 16.07 16.54
N ILE A 163 21.23 15.32 15.46
CA ILE A 163 21.57 13.90 15.48
C ILE A 163 23.09 13.71 15.41
N PRO A 164 23.69 12.76 16.17
CA PRO A 164 25.10 12.42 16.08
C PRO A 164 25.50 12.05 14.63
N LYS A 165 26.69 12.50 14.20
CA LYS A 165 27.17 12.33 12.82
C LYS A 165 27.16 10.88 12.32
N GLY A 166 27.30 9.89 13.20
CA GLY A 166 27.30 8.47 12.84
C GLY A 166 25.90 7.88 12.54
N MET A 167 24.82 8.55 12.98
CA MET A 167 23.44 8.09 12.76
C MET A 167 22.69 8.96 11.75
N GLN A 168 23.32 9.98 11.17
CA GLN A 168 22.69 10.85 10.20
C GLN A 168 22.38 10.11 8.89
N GLY A 169 21.28 10.45 8.25
CA GLY A 169 20.87 9.91 6.94
C GLY A 169 19.97 8.68 7.05
N MET A 170 20.28 7.63 6.27
CA MET A 170 19.40 6.45 6.14
C MET A 170 19.30 5.62 7.42
N ALA A 171 20.34 5.65 8.28
CA ALA A 171 20.36 4.86 9.51
C ALA A 171 19.25 5.26 10.49
N ILE A 172 19.07 6.55 10.75
CA ILE A 172 18.00 7.04 11.65
C ILE A 172 16.62 6.81 11.07
N VAL A 173 16.49 6.89 9.75
CA VAL A 173 15.23 6.65 9.03
C VAL A 173 14.80 5.19 9.18
N MET A 174 15.71 4.24 9.01
CA MET A 174 15.41 2.82 9.22
C MET A 174 15.11 2.50 10.68
N LEU A 175 15.83 3.09 11.62
CA LEU A 175 15.59 2.90 13.04
C LEU A 175 14.21 3.42 13.46
N SER A 176 13.83 4.61 13.01
CA SER A 176 12.51 5.17 13.28
C SER A 176 11.38 4.36 12.62
N ALA A 177 11.61 3.84 11.42
CA ALA A 177 10.65 2.93 10.75
C ALA A 177 10.46 1.63 11.53
N GLY A 178 11.56 1.05 12.05
CA GLY A 178 11.50 -0.15 12.88
C GLY A 178 10.75 0.07 14.20
N LEU A 179 11.00 1.19 14.87
CA LEU A 179 10.28 1.56 16.10
C LEU A 179 8.78 1.79 15.83
N LEU A 180 8.45 2.45 14.73
CA LEU A 180 7.05 2.64 14.33
C LEU A 180 6.36 1.30 14.02
N SER A 181 7.04 0.37 13.37
CA SER A 181 6.54 -0.98 13.11
C SER A 181 6.27 -1.75 14.41
N LEU A 182 7.20 -1.68 15.38
CA LEU A 182 6.99 -2.29 16.71
C LEU A 182 5.78 -1.68 17.44
N ALA A 183 5.58 -0.38 17.34
CA ALA A 183 4.41 0.27 17.92
C ALA A 183 3.10 -0.23 17.29
N PHE A 184 3.08 -0.41 15.96
CA PHE A 184 1.91 -0.97 15.26
C PHE A 184 1.69 -2.46 15.53
N MET A 185 2.72 -3.23 15.84
CA MET A 185 2.56 -4.63 16.29
C MET A 185 1.76 -4.73 17.60
N GLY A 186 1.74 -3.69 18.43
CA GLY A 186 0.89 -3.63 19.60
C GLY A 186 -0.62 -3.74 19.29
N PHE A 187 -1.03 -3.41 18.06
CA PHE A 187 -2.42 -3.58 17.60
C PHE A 187 -2.74 -4.99 17.09
N SER A 188 -1.75 -5.90 16.97
CA SER A 188 -1.92 -7.26 16.41
C SER A 188 -2.75 -8.14 17.35
N GLY A 189 -3.54 -7.88 18.14
CA GLY A 189 -4.50 -8.69 18.93
C GLY A 189 -5.91 -8.14 18.85
N VAL A 190 -6.03 -6.91 18.34
CA VAL A 190 -7.31 -6.19 18.27
C VAL A 190 -8.28 -6.90 17.30
N ASP A 191 -7.74 -7.52 16.25
CA ASP A 191 -8.54 -8.28 15.28
C ASP A 191 -9.28 -9.46 15.92
N GLY A 192 -8.57 -10.25 16.73
CA GLY A 192 -9.19 -11.34 17.49
C GLY A 192 -10.21 -10.84 18.52
N GLY A 193 -9.90 -9.77 19.25
CA GLY A 193 -10.82 -9.16 20.20
C GLY A 193 -12.09 -8.60 19.55
N LEU A 194 -11.96 -7.97 18.36
CA LEU A 194 -13.12 -7.46 17.61
C LEU A 194 -14.00 -8.60 17.08
N LYS A 195 -13.41 -9.68 16.58
CA LYS A 195 -14.18 -10.86 16.12
C LYS A 195 -15.00 -11.47 17.23
N VAL A 196 -14.41 -11.65 18.41
CA VAL A 196 -15.11 -12.18 19.60
C VAL A 196 -16.21 -11.21 20.04
N LEU A 197 -15.97 -9.90 20.00
CA LEU A 197 -16.95 -8.90 20.45
C LEU A 197 -18.15 -8.79 19.49
N PHE A 198 -17.93 -9.05 18.19
CA PHE A 198 -18.99 -9.06 17.17
C PHE A 198 -19.61 -10.46 16.92
N GLY A 199 -19.14 -11.52 17.62
CA GLY A 199 -19.71 -12.86 17.53
C GLY A 199 -19.55 -13.50 16.14
N LEU A 200 -18.46 -13.20 15.44
CA LEU A 200 -18.11 -13.74 14.13
C LEU A 200 -17.00 -14.81 14.33
N ASP A 201 -17.36 -15.89 15.06
CA ASP A 201 -16.52 -17.10 15.14
C ASP A 201 -16.63 -17.95 13.86
#